data_97b9b5743ca0a8f2a5064cc40c181a36
#
_entry.id   97b9b5743ca0a8f2a5064cc40c181a36
#
_cell.length_a   1.000
_cell.length_b   1.000
_cell.length_c   1.000
_cell.angle_alpha   90.00
_cell.angle_beta   90.00
_cell.angle_gamma   90.00
#
_symmetry.space_group_name_H-M   'P 1'
#
loop_
_entity.id
_entity.type
_entity.pdbx_description
1 polymer ?
#
loop_
_entity_poly.entity_id
_entity_poly.type
_entity_poly.pdbx_seq_one_letter_code
_entity_poly.pdbx_strand_id
1 'polypeptide(L)'
;VIVEKELQSAFEKYMKSNSCYFLNEDEIKKLTAYAFPDGKTSVNPDLVGKPANWIAEQAGLSVPADTKILIAKLKSVGENEPLSKEKLSPILAYYIVKDEKEGFTRAKEMLHNGGLGHSAAIHSTNDEIIAAYGEAMEVGRIIVNSPSSQGGIGDIYNENTPSLTLGCGSFGKNSTTSNVSAMNLVNVKRIAKRRINMQWFKVPPKIYFEYNAIQYLEKMPNISRAFIVTDEMMVKLGNVDKILH
;
A
#
# COMPACT_ATOMS: atom_id res chain seq x y z
N VAL A 1 12.83 -2.03 -5.79
CA VAL A 1 13.47 -1.39 -4.62
C VAL A 1 13.71 0.08 -4.95
N ILE A 2 13.32 0.99 -4.03
CA ILE A 2 13.48 2.43 -4.17
C ILE A 2 14.36 2.89 -3.01
N VAL A 3 15.41 3.65 -3.30
CA VAL A 3 16.40 4.08 -2.30
C VAL A 3 16.70 5.57 -2.49
N GLU A 4 16.69 6.31 -1.40
CA GLU A 4 17.09 7.71 -1.42
C GLU A 4 18.57 7.86 -1.76
N LYS A 5 18.89 8.90 -2.51
CA LYS A 5 20.26 9.15 -3.03
C LYS A 5 21.33 9.18 -1.95
N GLU A 6 20.99 9.69 -0.77
CA GLU A 6 21.91 9.75 0.36
C GLU A 6 22.33 8.37 0.87
N LEU A 7 21.42 7.38 0.77
CA LEU A 7 21.63 6.00 1.21
C LEU A 7 22.22 5.10 0.10
N GLN A 8 22.26 5.58 -1.15
CA GLN A 8 22.66 4.79 -2.31
C GLN A 8 23.97 4.03 -2.09
N SER A 9 25.03 4.73 -1.70
CA SER A 9 26.38 4.14 -1.56
C SER A 9 26.41 3.02 -0.51
N ALA A 10 25.77 3.26 0.63
CA ALA A 10 25.69 2.28 1.71
C ALA A 10 24.85 1.05 1.30
N PHE A 11 23.70 1.29 0.65
CA PHE A 11 22.84 0.24 0.13
C PHE A 11 23.54 -0.63 -0.91
N GLU A 12 24.15 -0.02 -1.93
CA GLU A 12 24.85 -0.77 -2.99
C GLU A 12 26.04 -1.58 -2.44
N LYS A 13 26.78 -1.02 -1.49
CA LYS A 13 27.86 -1.74 -0.81
C LYS A 13 27.34 -2.95 -0.04
N TYR A 14 26.25 -2.77 0.71
CA TYR A 14 25.61 -3.85 1.48
C TYR A 14 25.07 -4.95 0.57
N MET A 15 24.39 -4.59 -0.50
CA MET A 15 23.86 -5.57 -1.46
C MET A 15 24.98 -6.39 -2.13
N LYS A 16 26.08 -5.73 -2.56
CA LYS A 16 27.24 -6.42 -3.13
C LYS A 16 27.88 -7.39 -2.15
N SER A 17 28.01 -7.02 -0.87
CA SER A 17 28.56 -7.92 0.16
C SER A 17 27.66 -9.12 0.48
N ASN A 18 26.39 -9.09 0.03
CA ASN A 18 25.43 -10.19 0.17
C ASN A 18 25.16 -10.92 -1.16
N SER A 19 26.16 -10.96 -2.05
CA SER A 19 26.10 -11.67 -3.33
C SER A 19 25.00 -11.18 -4.27
N CYS A 20 24.69 -9.87 -4.24
CA CYS A 20 23.83 -9.25 -5.23
C CYS A 20 24.67 -8.66 -6.35
N TYR A 21 24.27 -8.89 -7.60
CA TYR A 21 24.95 -8.43 -8.79
C TYR A 21 24.21 -7.26 -9.44
N PHE A 22 24.88 -6.13 -9.59
CA PHE A 22 24.35 -4.95 -10.28
C PHE A 22 24.67 -5.03 -11.76
N LEU A 23 23.64 -5.13 -12.56
CA LEU A 23 23.75 -5.23 -14.02
C LEU A 23 24.13 -3.88 -14.64
N ASN A 24 24.99 -3.93 -15.65
CA ASN A 24 25.24 -2.80 -16.54
C ASN A 24 24.13 -2.66 -17.61
N GLU A 25 24.17 -1.60 -18.42
CA GLU A 25 23.10 -1.31 -19.40
C GLU A 25 22.95 -2.41 -20.47
N ASP A 26 24.05 -3.04 -20.92
CA ASP A 26 24.00 -4.10 -21.93
C ASP A 26 23.48 -5.42 -21.31
N GLU A 27 23.85 -5.70 -20.08
CA GLU A 27 23.33 -6.84 -19.33
C GLU A 27 21.84 -6.68 -19.04
N ILE A 28 21.38 -5.47 -18.72
CA ILE A 28 19.93 -5.16 -18.55
C ILE A 28 19.18 -5.46 -19.86
N LYS A 29 19.71 -5.07 -21.03
CA LYS A 29 19.08 -5.37 -22.32
C LYS A 29 18.97 -6.86 -22.57
N LYS A 30 20.06 -7.62 -22.34
CA LYS A 30 20.08 -9.08 -22.51
C LYS A 30 19.08 -9.76 -21.57
N LEU A 31 19.11 -9.37 -20.29
CA LEU A 31 18.16 -9.90 -19.31
C LEU A 31 16.71 -9.56 -19.66
N THR A 32 16.45 -8.35 -20.13
CA THR A 32 15.11 -7.92 -20.57
C THR A 32 14.63 -8.77 -21.75
N ALA A 33 15.47 -9.00 -22.75
CA ALA A 33 15.11 -9.82 -23.90
C ALA A 33 14.80 -11.28 -23.53
N TYR A 34 15.51 -11.84 -22.56
CA TYR A 34 15.24 -13.18 -22.05
C TYR A 34 13.98 -13.22 -21.16
N ALA A 35 13.84 -12.26 -20.24
CA ALA A 35 12.75 -12.23 -19.29
C ALA A 35 11.40 -11.86 -19.92
N PHE A 36 11.40 -11.09 -21.01
CA PHE A 36 10.21 -10.62 -21.73
C PHE A 36 10.38 -10.79 -23.24
N PRO A 37 10.32 -12.04 -23.73
CA PRO A 37 10.60 -12.36 -25.14
C PRO A 37 9.61 -11.74 -26.12
N ASP A 38 8.38 -11.43 -25.69
CA ASP A 38 7.38 -10.68 -26.46
C ASP A 38 7.61 -9.16 -26.45
N GLY A 39 8.65 -8.74 -25.73
CA GLY A 39 9.08 -7.34 -25.59
C GLY A 39 8.31 -6.51 -24.58
N LYS A 40 7.15 -6.93 -24.03
CA LYS A 40 6.35 -5.99 -23.21
C LYS A 40 5.48 -6.56 -22.09
N THR A 41 4.87 -7.72 -22.23
CA THR A 41 3.70 -8.05 -21.40
C THR A 41 3.86 -9.31 -20.57
N SER A 42 4.41 -10.36 -21.13
CA SER A 42 4.46 -11.68 -20.48
C SER A 42 5.85 -12.00 -20.00
N VAL A 43 5.96 -12.32 -18.73
CA VAL A 43 7.19 -12.85 -18.14
C VAL A 43 7.45 -14.25 -18.72
N ASN A 44 8.67 -14.53 -19.15
CA ASN A 44 9.10 -15.86 -19.55
C ASN A 44 8.85 -16.85 -18.40
N PRO A 45 7.99 -17.86 -18.57
CA PRO A 45 7.65 -18.80 -17.50
C PRO A 45 8.86 -19.62 -17.01
N ASP A 46 9.86 -19.81 -17.85
CA ASP A 46 11.03 -20.63 -17.52
C ASP A 46 11.89 -20.02 -16.41
N LEU A 47 11.83 -18.69 -16.20
CA LEU A 47 12.59 -18.02 -15.15
C LEU A 47 11.90 -18.02 -13.78
N VAL A 48 10.60 -18.34 -13.73
CA VAL A 48 9.84 -18.29 -12.49
C VAL A 48 10.38 -19.31 -11.47
N GLY A 49 10.72 -18.82 -10.28
CA GLY A 49 11.26 -19.65 -9.20
C GLY A 49 12.69 -20.16 -9.40
N LYS A 50 13.39 -19.71 -10.46
CA LYS A 50 14.80 -20.10 -10.73
C LYS A 50 15.77 -19.20 -9.96
N PRO A 51 16.95 -19.72 -9.59
CA PRO A 51 17.99 -18.92 -8.94
C PRO A 51 18.63 -17.91 -9.91
N ALA A 52 19.19 -16.84 -9.35
CA ALA A 52 19.72 -15.72 -10.11
C ALA A 52 20.85 -16.10 -11.08
N ASN A 53 21.78 -16.97 -10.65
CA ASN A 53 22.87 -17.44 -11.47
C ASN A 53 22.39 -18.24 -12.69
N TRP A 54 21.38 -19.10 -12.52
CA TRP A 54 20.78 -19.84 -13.63
C TRP A 54 20.12 -18.88 -14.63
N ILE A 55 19.35 -17.91 -14.14
CA ILE A 55 18.69 -16.90 -15.00
C ILE A 55 19.74 -16.10 -15.78
N ALA A 56 20.83 -15.71 -15.12
CA ALA A 56 21.91 -14.99 -15.75
C ALA A 56 22.55 -15.80 -16.90
N GLU A 57 22.83 -17.08 -16.66
CA GLU A 57 23.35 -17.99 -17.67
C GLU A 57 22.43 -18.09 -18.90
N GLN A 58 21.13 -18.28 -18.68
CA GLN A 58 20.15 -18.35 -19.78
C GLN A 58 20.02 -17.04 -20.55
N ALA A 59 20.22 -15.91 -19.87
CA ALA A 59 20.24 -14.58 -20.50
C ALA A 59 21.58 -14.26 -21.18
N GLY A 60 22.56 -15.18 -21.17
CA GLY A 60 23.89 -14.97 -21.73
C GLY A 60 24.72 -13.97 -20.95
N LEU A 61 24.56 -13.93 -19.63
CA LEU A 61 25.33 -13.10 -18.70
C LEU A 61 26.36 -13.92 -17.94
N SER A 62 27.51 -13.32 -17.67
CA SER A 62 28.55 -13.90 -16.82
C SER A 62 28.53 -13.22 -15.46
N VAL A 63 28.07 -13.92 -14.43
CA VAL A 63 28.00 -13.43 -13.05
C VAL A 63 28.73 -14.39 -12.11
N PRO A 64 29.13 -13.94 -10.91
CA PRO A 64 29.68 -14.82 -9.87
C PRO A 64 28.76 -16.00 -9.57
N ALA A 65 29.29 -17.18 -9.34
CA ALA A 65 28.52 -18.42 -9.13
C ALA A 65 27.62 -18.35 -7.86
N ASP A 66 28.00 -17.54 -6.88
CA ASP A 66 27.27 -17.32 -5.64
C ASP A 66 26.22 -16.20 -5.74
N THR A 67 25.98 -15.65 -6.94
CA THR A 67 25.01 -14.56 -7.15
C THR A 67 23.60 -15.01 -6.75
N LYS A 68 23.02 -14.27 -5.81
CA LYS A 68 21.68 -14.53 -5.26
C LYS A 68 20.58 -13.67 -5.87
N ILE A 69 20.93 -12.46 -6.28
CA ILE A 69 19.98 -11.46 -6.79
C ILE A 69 20.65 -10.68 -7.94
N LEU A 70 19.89 -10.49 -9.02
CA LEU A 70 20.25 -9.60 -10.13
C LEU A 70 19.56 -8.25 -9.92
N ILE A 71 20.29 -7.15 -9.92
CA ILE A 71 19.76 -5.81 -9.70
C ILE A 71 19.88 -4.99 -10.98
N ALA A 72 18.73 -4.60 -11.52
CA ALA A 72 18.62 -3.73 -12.69
C ALA A 72 18.30 -2.30 -12.25
N LYS A 73 19.24 -1.37 -12.45
CA LYS A 73 19.01 0.06 -12.21
C LYS A 73 18.20 0.63 -13.35
N LEU A 74 16.95 1.00 -13.06
CA LEU A 74 15.99 1.50 -14.03
C LEU A 74 15.73 3.00 -13.83
N LYS A 75 15.23 3.66 -14.90
CA LYS A 75 14.92 5.09 -14.90
C LYS A 75 13.42 5.37 -14.78
N SER A 76 12.59 4.48 -15.31
CA SER A 76 11.14 4.64 -15.35
C SER A 76 10.40 3.34 -14.98
N VAL A 77 9.08 3.43 -14.90
CA VAL A 77 8.18 2.31 -14.67
C VAL A 77 7.23 2.21 -15.85
N GLY A 78 6.87 1.00 -16.26
CA GLY A 78 5.87 0.79 -17.31
C GLY A 78 6.38 -0.03 -18.48
N GLU A 79 5.69 0.06 -19.61
CA GLU A 79 5.92 -0.79 -20.80
C GLU A 79 7.31 -0.64 -21.41
N ASN A 80 7.90 0.56 -21.34
CA ASN A 80 9.25 0.81 -21.87
C ASN A 80 10.36 0.27 -20.98
N GLU A 81 10.02 -0.15 -19.77
CA GLU A 81 10.93 -0.76 -18.78
C GLU A 81 10.32 -2.08 -18.27
N PRO A 82 10.26 -3.14 -19.06
CA PRO A 82 9.57 -4.39 -18.70
C PRO A 82 10.07 -5.00 -17.39
N LEU A 83 11.37 -4.84 -17.05
CA LEU A 83 11.89 -5.27 -15.76
C LEU A 83 11.30 -4.54 -14.54
N SER A 84 10.48 -3.49 -14.74
CA SER A 84 9.71 -2.86 -13.67
C SER A 84 8.50 -3.70 -13.21
N LYS A 85 8.06 -4.68 -14.01
CA LYS A 85 6.97 -5.62 -13.66
C LYS A 85 7.42 -6.65 -12.64
N GLU A 86 6.46 -7.30 -11.99
CA GLU A 86 6.70 -8.48 -11.18
C GLU A 86 7.21 -9.64 -12.06
N LYS A 87 8.21 -10.39 -11.55
CA LYS A 87 8.89 -11.43 -12.31
C LYS A 87 8.87 -12.80 -11.62
N LEU A 88 8.39 -12.87 -10.37
CA LEU A 88 8.43 -14.06 -9.51
C LEU A 88 9.80 -14.75 -9.50
N SER A 89 10.86 -13.96 -9.44
CA SER A 89 12.25 -14.38 -9.58
C SER A 89 13.17 -13.40 -8.86
N PRO A 90 14.45 -13.77 -8.59
CA PRO A 90 15.41 -12.91 -7.92
C PRO A 90 16.00 -11.83 -8.85
N ILE A 91 15.15 -11.13 -9.55
CA ILE A 91 15.49 -9.96 -10.38
C ILE A 91 14.79 -8.74 -9.76
N LEU A 92 15.56 -7.76 -9.30
CA LEU A 92 15.02 -6.54 -8.67
C LEU A 92 15.19 -5.32 -9.59
N ALA A 93 14.09 -4.62 -9.83
CA ALA A 93 14.14 -3.25 -10.32
C ALA A 93 14.63 -2.33 -9.18
N TYR A 94 15.59 -1.47 -9.47
CA TYR A 94 16.25 -0.58 -8.54
C TYR A 94 16.18 0.85 -9.01
N TYR A 95 15.66 1.74 -8.14
CA TYR A 95 15.46 3.16 -8.41
C TYR A 95 16.17 3.99 -7.34
N ILE A 96 16.79 5.07 -7.77
CA ILE A 96 17.35 6.08 -6.89
C ILE A 96 16.46 7.32 -6.99
N VAL A 97 16.04 7.83 -5.85
CA VAL A 97 15.19 9.01 -5.70
C VAL A 97 15.91 10.06 -4.85
N LYS A 98 15.51 11.32 -5.00
CA LYS A 98 16.15 12.41 -4.26
C LYS A 98 15.62 12.56 -2.84
N ASP A 99 14.34 12.25 -2.63
CA ASP A 99 13.62 12.43 -1.38
C ASP A 99 12.42 11.46 -1.27
N GLU A 100 11.77 11.46 -0.11
CA GLU A 100 10.60 10.64 0.19
C GLU A 100 9.42 10.89 -0.78
N LYS A 101 9.24 12.12 -1.24
CA LYS A 101 8.13 12.49 -2.15
C LYS A 101 8.30 11.84 -3.52
N GLU A 102 9.50 11.88 -4.06
CA GLU A 102 9.83 11.17 -5.29
C GLU A 102 9.73 9.65 -5.08
N GLY A 103 10.15 9.17 -3.89
CA GLY A 103 10.00 7.77 -3.49
C GLY A 103 8.54 7.30 -3.49
N PHE A 104 7.65 8.09 -2.92
CA PHE A 104 6.20 7.80 -2.91
C PHE A 104 5.62 7.80 -4.33
N THR A 105 6.02 8.77 -5.15
CA THR A 105 5.60 8.83 -6.56
C THR A 105 6.03 7.58 -7.31
N ARG A 106 7.29 7.19 -7.17
CA ARG A 106 7.83 5.98 -7.80
C ARG A 106 7.14 4.70 -7.31
N ALA A 107 6.85 4.62 -6.01
CA ALA A 107 6.13 3.50 -5.43
C ALA A 107 4.70 3.38 -6.00
N LYS A 108 3.98 4.49 -6.13
CA LYS A 108 2.65 4.51 -6.79
C LYS A 108 2.70 4.06 -8.24
N GLU A 109 3.66 4.54 -9.01
CA GLU A 109 3.85 4.11 -10.40
C GLU A 109 4.05 2.59 -10.48
N MET A 110 4.86 2.01 -9.59
CA MET A 110 5.07 0.57 -9.53
C MET A 110 3.81 -0.20 -9.14
N LEU A 111 3.04 0.30 -8.18
CA LEU A 111 1.76 -0.31 -7.80
C LEU A 111 0.78 -0.33 -8.97
N HIS A 112 0.65 0.79 -9.68
CA HIS A 112 -0.23 0.89 -10.84
C HIS A 112 0.24 0.04 -12.02
N ASN A 113 1.54 -0.23 -12.13
CA ASN A 113 2.09 -1.11 -13.17
C ASN A 113 1.84 -2.62 -12.93
N GLY A 114 1.52 -3.05 -11.69
CA GLY A 114 1.27 -4.47 -11.46
C GLY A 114 1.16 -4.93 -10.01
N GLY A 115 0.91 -4.02 -9.06
CA GLY A 115 0.86 -4.40 -7.65
C GLY A 115 -0.32 -3.86 -6.85
N LEU A 116 -1.33 -3.32 -7.53
CA LEU A 116 -2.45 -2.64 -6.90
C LEU A 116 -3.18 -3.53 -5.90
N GLY A 117 -3.36 -3.03 -4.68
CA GLY A 117 -4.08 -3.71 -3.62
C GLY A 117 -3.27 -4.73 -2.83
N HIS A 118 -2.08 -5.16 -3.29
CA HIS A 118 -1.36 -6.25 -2.64
C HIS A 118 -0.64 -5.79 -1.36
N SER A 119 0.60 -5.43 -1.43
CA SER A 119 1.43 -5.06 -0.29
C SER A 119 2.53 -4.10 -0.70
N ALA A 120 2.88 -3.18 0.19
CA ALA A 120 4.04 -2.33 0.04
C ALA A 120 4.89 -2.36 1.32
N ALA A 121 6.19 -2.11 1.20
CA ALA A 121 7.08 -2.08 2.34
C ALA A 121 7.80 -0.73 2.42
N ILE A 122 8.02 -0.28 3.65
CA ILE A 122 8.81 0.91 3.95
C ILE A 122 9.82 0.60 5.05
N HIS A 123 11.03 1.11 4.90
CA HIS A 123 12.06 1.08 5.92
C HIS A 123 12.34 2.52 6.37
N SER A 124 11.87 2.87 7.55
CA SER A 124 12.02 4.20 8.16
C SER A 124 11.89 4.12 9.67
N THR A 125 12.47 5.08 10.37
CA THR A 125 12.28 5.31 11.81
C THR A 125 11.43 6.55 12.09
N ASN A 126 10.95 7.22 11.04
CA ASN A 126 10.10 8.40 11.15
C ASN A 126 8.62 8.00 11.01
N ASP A 127 7.88 8.07 12.11
CA ASP A 127 6.47 7.67 12.17
C ASP A 127 5.56 8.53 11.28
N GLU A 128 5.89 9.81 11.07
CA GLU A 128 5.12 10.69 10.18
C GLU A 128 5.26 10.26 8.72
N ILE A 129 6.48 9.89 8.30
CA ILE A 129 6.73 9.35 6.96
C ILE A 129 6.06 8.00 6.78
N ILE A 130 6.11 7.12 7.79
CA ILE A 130 5.44 5.81 7.77
C ILE A 130 3.93 5.99 7.61
N ALA A 131 3.32 6.89 8.40
CA ALA A 131 1.89 7.18 8.31
C ALA A 131 1.50 7.76 6.95
N ALA A 132 2.24 8.74 6.45
CA ALA A 132 2.02 9.34 5.15
C ALA A 132 2.16 8.33 4.00
N TYR A 133 3.13 7.41 4.10
CA TYR A 133 3.28 6.31 3.15
C TYR A 133 2.08 5.37 3.19
N GLY A 134 1.62 5.01 4.40
CA GLY A 134 0.45 4.15 4.60
C GLY A 134 -0.82 4.75 3.98
N GLU A 135 -1.03 6.04 4.12
CA GLU A 135 -2.15 6.76 3.52
C GLU A 135 -2.03 6.86 1.98
N ALA A 136 -0.81 7.02 1.50
CA ALA A 136 -0.55 7.26 0.08
C ALA A 136 -0.63 5.99 -0.79
N MET A 137 -0.34 4.80 -0.23
CA MET A 137 -0.23 3.56 -1.00
C MET A 137 -1.56 2.81 -1.11
N GLU A 138 -1.97 2.52 -2.32
CA GLU A 138 -3.22 1.79 -2.65
C GLU A 138 -3.03 0.27 -2.50
N VAL A 139 -2.78 -0.18 -1.27
CA VAL A 139 -2.52 -1.59 -0.93
C VAL A 139 -3.27 -2.02 0.32
N GLY A 140 -3.46 -3.31 0.49
CA GLY A 140 -4.10 -3.88 1.69
C GLY A 140 -3.15 -4.02 2.89
N ARG A 141 -1.83 -3.91 2.70
CA ARG A 141 -0.81 -4.07 3.75
C ARG A 141 0.37 -3.15 3.54
N ILE A 142 0.77 -2.48 4.61
CA ILE A 142 2.04 -1.77 4.70
C ILE A 142 2.93 -2.53 5.66
N ILE A 143 4.09 -2.96 5.19
CA ILE A 143 5.08 -3.69 5.97
C ILE A 143 6.18 -2.71 6.38
N VAL A 144 6.37 -2.55 7.67
CA VAL A 144 7.35 -1.58 8.22
C VAL A 144 8.57 -2.32 8.74
N ASN A 145 9.75 -1.90 8.31
CA ASN A 145 11.05 -2.37 8.79
C ASN A 145 11.25 -3.89 8.77
N SER A 146 10.56 -4.59 7.86
CA SER A 146 10.75 -6.01 7.63
C SER A 146 10.64 -6.35 6.14
N PRO A 147 11.20 -7.49 5.70
CA PRO A 147 11.10 -7.91 4.31
C PRO A 147 9.64 -8.08 3.89
N SER A 148 9.24 -7.55 2.73
CA SER A 148 7.84 -7.54 2.30
C SER A 148 7.24 -8.94 2.16
N SER A 149 8.03 -9.93 1.70
CA SER A 149 7.57 -11.30 1.52
C SER A 149 7.23 -11.97 2.85
N GLN A 150 8.09 -11.86 3.84
CA GLN A 150 7.88 -12.45 5.17
C GLN A 150 6.88 -11.64 5.99
N GLY A 151 6.99 -10.31 5.98
CA GLY A 151 6.05 -9.44 6.68
C GLY A 151 4.63 -9.55 6.15
N GLY A 152 4.45 -9.75 4.85
CA GLY A 152 3.15 -9.98 4.23
C GLY A 152 2.48 -11.27 4.70
N ILE A 153 3.25 -12.33 4.91
CA ILE A 153 2.75 -13.62 5.41
C ILE A 153 2.22 -13.53 6.85
N GLY A 154 2.81 -12.64 7.66
CA GLY A 154 2.42 -12.48 9.07
C GLY A 154 3.18 -13.39 10.04
N ASP A 155 2.52 -13.82 11.12
CA ASP A 155 3.04 -14.67 12.19
C ASP A 155 4.19 -14.01 12.98
N ILE A 156 5.38 -14.61 13.00
CA ILE A 156 6.54 -14.12 13.78
C ILE A 156 7.02 -12.73 13.38
N TYR A 157 6.62 -12.21 12.24
CA TYR A 157 7.06 -10.91 11.73
C TYR A 157 6.15 -9.74 12.14
N ASN A 158 4.88 -10.02 12.45
CA ASN A 158 3.88 -9.04 12.87
C ASN A 158 2.56 -9.73 13.26
N GLU A 159 1.54 -8.93 13.65
CA GLU A 159 0.23 -9.42 14.10
C GLU A 159 -0.73 -9.82 12.96
N ASN A 160 -0.30 -9.79 11.70
CA ASN A 160 -1.15 -10.27 10.62
C ASN A 160 -1.41 -11.77 10.75
N THR A 161 -2.63 -12.20 10.45
CA THR A 161 -2.96 -13.63 10.40
C THR A 161 -2.04 -14.36 9.45
N PRO A 162 -1.39 -15.47 9.87
CA PRO A 162 -0.49 -16.24 9.02
C PRO A 162 -1.21 -16.76 7.79
N SER A 163 -0.74 -16.41 6.59
CA SER A 163 -1.31 -16.89 5.33
C SER A 163 -0.36 -16.71 4.16
N LEU A 164 -0.38 -17.64 3.22
CA LEU A 164 0.26 -17.51 1.91
C LEU A 164 -0.69 -16.91 0.86
N THR A 165 -1.97 -16.76 1.18
CA THR A 165 -2.98 -16.14 0.31
C THR A 165 -3.37 -14.79 0.87
N LEU A 166 -3.01 -13.74 0.14
CA LEU A 166 -3.17 -12.36 0.57
C LEU A 166 -4.22 -11.67 -0.30
N GLY A 167 -5.30 -11.20 0.35
CA GLY A 167 -6.34 -10.42 -0.34
C GLY A 167 -5.82 -9.04 -0.76
N CYS A 168 -6.28 -8.55 -1.92
CA CYS A 168 -5.89 -7.26 -2.48
C CYS A 168 -7.02 -6.20 -2.40
N GLY A 169 -8.16 -6.54 -1.83
CA GLY A 169 -9.30 -5.65 -1.65
C GLY A 169 -9.85 -5.08 -2.96
N SER A 170 -10.57 -3.97 -2.85
CA SER A 170 -11.18 -3.30 -4.01
C SER A 170 -10.16 -2.81 -5.03
N PHE A 171 -9.00 -2.34 -4.60
CA PHE A 171 -7.90 -1.94 -5.50
C PHE A 171 -7.45 -3.09 -6.40
N GLY A 172 -7.32 -4.29 -5.84
CA GLY A 172 -6.94 -5.50 -6.57
C GLY A 172 -8.12 -6.29 -7.14
N LYS A 173 -9.35 -5.73 -7.11
CA LYS A 173 -10.60 -6.37 -7.57
C LYS A 173 -10.90 -7.68 -6.83
N ASN A 174 -10.57 -7.73 -5.55
CA ASN A 174 -10.86 -8.84 -4.64
C ASN A 174 -11.93 -8.46 -3.62
N SER A 175 -12.54 -9.47 -3.00
CA SER A 175 -13.58 -9.30 -1.98
C SER A 175 -13.03 -9.06 -0.57
N THR A 176 -11.73 -9.22 -0.33
CA THR A 176 -11.10 -9.05 0.98
C THR A 176 -9.70 -8.43 0.87
N THR A 177 -9.31 -7.66 1.88
CA THR A 177 -7.94 -7.20 2.10
C THR A 177 -7.18 -8.06 3.09
N SER A 178 -7.85 -9.04 3.72
CA SER A 178 -7.27 -9.85 4.78
C SER A 178 -6.24 -10.86 4.26
N ASN A 179 -5.36 -11.29 5.15
CA ASN A 179 -4.65 -12.54 5.00
C ASN A 179 -5.68 -13.68 5.11
N VAL A 180 -5.86 -14.44 4.04
CA VAL A 180 -6.95 -15.41 3.93
C VAL A 180 -6.72 -16.58 4.87
N SER A 181 -7.73 -16.91 5.67
CA SER A 181 -7.72 -18.02 6.62
C SER A 181 -9.01 -18.84 6.50
N ALA A 182 -9.15 -19.88 7.31
CA ALA A 182 -10.36 -20.68 7.39
C ALA A 182 -11.61 -19.84 7.71
N MET A 183 -11.45 -18.70 8.40
CA MET A 183 -12.55 -17.78 8.71
C MET A 183 -13.19 -17.16 7.47
N ASN A 184 -12.43 -17.03 6.38
CA ASN A 184 -12.97 -16.53 5.09
C ASN A 184 -13.88 -17.56 4.39
N LEU A 185 -13.86 -18.82 4.83
CA LEU A 185 -14.73 -19.90 4.32
C LEU A 185 -15.99 -20.08 5.18
N VAL A 186 -16.09 -19.37 6.31
CA VAL A 186 -17.23 -19.45 7.22
C VAL A 186 -18.39 -18.61 6.71
N ASN A 187 -19.53 -19.24 6.49
CA ASN A 187 -20.77 -18.54 6.18
C ASN A 187 -21.44 -18.06 7.47
N VAL A 188 -21.48 -16.75 7.66
CA VAL A 188 -22.16 -16.14 8.80
C VAL A 188 -23.64 -15.98 8.47
N LYS A 189 -24.51 -16.67 9.20
CA LYS A 189 -25.96 -16.47 9.14
C LYS A 189 -26.41 -15.48 10.20
N ARG A 190 -27.24 -14.54 9.83
CA ARG A 190 -27.88 -13.59 10.73
C ARG A 190 -29.33 -13.95 10.92
N ILE A 191 -29.77 -14.11 12.19
CA ILE A 191 -31.18 -14.27 12.55
C ILE A 191 -31.68 -12.89 12.97
N ALA A 192 -32.43 -12.23 12.11
CA ALA A 192 -33.04 -10.96 12.38
C ALA A 192 -34.48 -11.17 12.86
N LYS A 193 -34.75 -10.91 14.15
CA LYS A 193 -36.09 -10.95 14.71
C LYS A 193 -36.72 -9.55 14.67
N ARG A 194 -38.01 -9.50 14.29
CA ARG A 194 -38.79 -8.25 14.39
C ARG A 194 -38.84 -7.80 15.83
N ARG A 195 -38.53 -6.56 16.11
CA ARG A 195 -38.78 -5.94 17.40
C ARG A 195 -40.30 -5.75 17.58
N ILE A 196 -40.82 -6.14 18.73
CA ILE A 196 -42.25 -6.03 19.04
C ILE A 196 -42.65 -4.55 19.19
N ASN A 197 -41.77 -3.73 19.75
CA ASN A 197 -41.99 -2.30 19.93
C ASN A 197 -41.14 -1.55 18.89
N MET A 198 -41.79 -1.05 17.84
CA MET A 198 -41.15 -0.38 16.70
C MET A 198 -41.03 1.14 16.85
N GLN A 199 -41.69 1.70 17.88
CA GLN A 199 -41.68 3.14 18.15
C GLN A 199 -40.49 3.50 19.03
N TRP A 200 -39.37 3.78 18.37
CA TRP A 200 -38.25 4.41 19.03
C TRP A 200 -37.61 5.43 18.10
N PHE A 201 -37.10 6.47 18.67
CA PHE A 201 -36.22 7.38 17.95
C PHE A 201 -34.95 7.62 18.77
N LYS A 202 -33.84 7.82 18.05
CA LYS A 202 -32.57 8.11 18.69
C LYS A 202 -32.47 9.60 18.90
N VAL A 203 -32.32 10.00 20.14
CA VAL A 203 -32.03 11.39 20.49
C VAL A 203 -30.54 11.62 20.65
N PRO A 204 -30.04 12.84 20.45
CA PRO A 204 -28.67 13.20 20.79
C PRO A 204 -28.36 12.85 22.25
N PRO A 205 -27.08 12.56 22.57
CA PRO A 205 -26.65 12.24 23.94
C PRO A 205 -26.97 13.33 24.96
N LYS A 206 -27.13 14.57 24.50
CA LYS A 206 -27.48 15.72 25.32
C LYS A 206 -28.58 16.53 24.64
N ILE A 207 -29.59 16.85 25.39
CA ILE A 207 -30.72 17.72 25.01
C ILE A 207 -30.88 18.73 26.13
N TYR A 208 -30.86 20.02 25.78
CA TYR A 208 -31.00 21.13 26.73
C TYR A 208 -32.40 21.73 26.61
N PHE A 209 -33.16 21.78 27.73
CA PHE A 209 -34.55 22.22 27.79
C PHE A 209 -34.74 23.45 28.65
N GLU A 210 -33.79 24.34 28.74
CA GLU A 210 -33.94 25.53 29.56
C GLU A 210 -34.21 26.77 28.72
N TYR A 211 -34.80 27.78 29.34
CA TYR A 211 -34.92 29.10 28.76
C TYR A 211 -33.51 29.62 28.46
N ASN A 212 -33.25 30.10 27.22
CA ASN A 212 -31.96 30.47 26.73
C ASN A 212 -30.94 29.32 26.62
N ALA A 213 -31.34 28.05 26.47
CA ALA A 213 -30.48 26.91 26.27
C ALA A 213 -29.52 27.07 25.07
N ILE A 214 -29.87 27.95 24.12
CA ILE A 214 -29.05 28.29 22.98
C ILE A 214 -27.67 28.87 23.36
N GLN A 215 -27.56 29.54 24.52
CA GLN A 215 -26.28 30.06 25.02
C GLN A 215 -25.26 28.98 25.32
N TYR A 216 -25.69 27.71 25.37
CA TYR A 216 -24.73 26.60 25.54
C TYR A 216 -23.83 26.43 24.33
N LEU A 217 -24.21 26.91 23.15
CA LEU A 217 -23.37 26.86 21.95
C LEU A 217 -22.04 27.58 22.16
N GLU A 218 -22.03 28.68 22.93
CA GLU A 218 -20.81 29.43 23.28
C GLU A 218 -19.85 28.63 24.16
N LYS A 219 -20.36 27.62 24.88
CA LYS A 219 -19.59 26.79 25.82
C LYS A 219 -19.12 25.46 25.22
N MET A 220 -19.44 25.19 23.96
CA MET A 220 -19.07 23.95 23.32
C MET A 220 -17.57 23.94 22.98
N PRO A 221 -16.75 23.05 23.58
CA PRO A 221 -15.32 23.00 23.29
C PRO A 221 -15.05 22.40 21.91
N ASN A 222 -14.03 22.90 21.23
CA ASN A 222 -13.49 22.36 19.99
C ASN A 222 -14.44 22.33 18.79
N ILE A 223 -15.47 23.18 18.74
CA ILE A 223 -16.35 23.32 17.58
C ILE A 223 -15.97 24.58 16.82
N SER A 224 -15.45 24.40 15.61
CA SER A 224 -15.08 25.49 14.68
C SER A 224 -16.09 25.69 13.55
N ARG A 225 -17.00 24.74 13.35
CA ARG A 225 -18.04 24.82 12.33
C ARG A 225 -19.33 24.20 12.84
N ALA A 226 -20.45 24.86 12.62
CA ALA A 226 -21.77 24.34 12.90
C ALA A 226 -22.61 24.32 11.62
N PHE A 227 -23.47 23.31 11.50
CA PHE A 227 -24.43 23.20 10.41
C PHE A 227 -25.82 23.35 10.99
N ILE A 228 -26.55 24.39 10.58
CA ILE A 228 -27.92 24.69 11.08
C ILE A 228 -28.93 24.10 10.11
N VAL A 229 -29.70 23.14 10.57
CA VAL A 229 -30.87 22.60 9.84
C VAL A 229 -32.13 23.22 10.43
N THR A 230 -32.86 23.95 9.61
CA THR A 230 -34.05 24.69 10.03
C THR A 230 -35.07 24.78 8.89
N ASP A 231 -36.26 25.27 9.18
CA ASP A 231 -37.30 25.56 8.20
C ASP A 231 -37.53 27.06 8.01
N GLU A 232 -38.34 27.44 6.99
CA GLU A 232 -38.60 28.83 6.65
C GLU A 232 -39.34 29.56 7.78
N MET A 233 -40.15 28.88 8.58
CA MET A 233 -40.89 29.45 9.67
C MET A 233 -39.97 29.92 10.79
N MET A 234 -38.96 29.09 11.15
CA MET A 234 -37.96 29.43 12.16
C MET A 234 -37.10 30.62 11.76
N VAL A 235 -36.80 30.74 10.48
CA VAL A 235 -36.08 31.91 9.91
C VAL A 235 -36.98 33.17 10.05
N LYS A 236 -38.23 33.11 9.60
CA LYS A 236 -39.19 34.23 9.70
C LYS A 236 -39.46 34.70 11.14
N LEU A 237 -39.40 33.78 12.10
CA LEU A 237 -39.57 34.09 13.53
C LEU A 237 -38.29 34.65 14.18
N GLY A 238 -37.20 34.83 13.44
CA GLY A 238 -35.93 35.34 13.95
C GLY A 238 -35.22 34.40 14.91
N ASN A 239 -35.56 33.11 14.92
CA ASN A 239 -34.93 32.14 15.82
C ASN A 239 -33.48 31.76 15.31
N VAL A 240 -33.28 31.84 14.02
CA VAL A 240 -31.94 31.59 13.45
C VAL A 240 -30.97 32.73 13.78
N ASP A 241 -31.47 33.97 13.79
CA ASP A 241 -30.65 35.14 14.11
C ASP A 241 -30.09 35.08 15.54
N LYS A 242 -30.86 34.48 16.48
CA LYS A 242 -30.42 34.24 17.86
C LYS A 242 -29.25 33.24 17.98
N ILE A 243 -28.98 32.47 16.93
CA ILE A 243 -27.89 31.50 16.89
C ILE A 243 -26.66 32.13 16.22
N LEU A 244 -26.87 33.08 15.31
CA LEU A 244 -25.80 33.68 14.50
C LEU A 244 -25.17 34.89 15.21
N HIS A 245 -25.76 35.41 16.26
CA HIS A 245 -25.28 36.55 17.06
C HIS A 245 -24.95 36.12 18.48
#